data_ce4dfa219c4e221e98c30921bb56c02c
#
_entry.id   ce4dfa219c4e221e98c30921bb56c02c
#
_cell.length_a   1.000
_cell.length_b   1.000
_cell.length_c   1.000
_cell.angle_alpha   90.00
_cell.angle_beta   90.00
_cell.angle_gamma   90.00
#
_symmetry.space_group_name_H-M   'P 1'
#
loop_
_entity.id
_entity.type
_entity.pdbx_description
1 polymer ?
#
loop_
_entity_poly.entity_id
_entity_poly.type
_entity_poly.pdbx_seq_one_letter_code
_entity_poly.pdbx_strand_id
1 'polypeptide(L)'
;MKNWNLRECNIDDLKKVTDFLNKNFSIEDKDFFWKQENIKLKIFNSPKGVGSFIYGITEDNKIIGTASLTIKRLVYNNKEIKIAEIGDTFTAQSKTYIDQNGYEKFKCLNNKNLNNIHDEKKLLFINKSIFGRLVEELKIKAKNTDIDLIYGTANSNSSSSYLNRLEFIRANKNEVNEYFFITTKLIEKRFEKLKKINFFINPSLNVIYNLYFKFLINQNKFNIRCVNEIQYEKDIIDNFWNEYQFKNDTIIRDYNFIKWRYFSDKNYKMYFLYKKEKLISWIILKEKNLYKFKKITICDFLYCCSKKEFLFFFYKFLKKNYYQNCIINFWSNTNQDIFKSIFFYKNKKINLIYYFLNKDFKKNFNTIKNFTIGCSDNI
;
A
#
# COMPACT_ATOMS: atom_id res chain seq x y z
N MET A 1 -6.47 -22.45 -28.99
CA MET A 1 -5.92 -21.59 -27.91
C MET A 1 -4.86 -20.69 -28.53
N LYS A 2 -4.76 -19.42 -28.12
CA LYS A 2 -3.80 -18.48 -28.73
C LYS A 2 -2.47 -18.56 -27.96
N ASN A 3 -1.35 -18.62 -28.68
CA ASN A 3 -0.01 -18.56 -28.10
C ASN A 3 0.26 -17.17 -27.53
N TRP A 4 1.04 -17.10 -26.47
CA TRP A 4 1.44 -15.87 -25.84
C TRP A 4 2.84 -15.99 -25.21
N ASN A 5 3.51 -14.84 -25.01
CA ASN A 5 4.83 -14.75 -24.43
C ASN A 5 4.87 -13.68 -23.34
N LEU A 6 5.82 -13.80 -22.42
CA LEU A 6 6.15 -12.75 -21.46
C LEU A 6 7.11 -11.75 -22.08
N ARG A 7 6.87 -10.46 -21.82
CA ARG A 7 7.79 -9.37 -22.15
C ARG A 7 8.03 -8.48 -20.96
N GLU A 8 9.23 -7.96 -20.83
CA GLU A 8 9.54 -6.88 -19.93
C GLU A 8 9.15 -5.56 -20.58
N CYS A 9 8.47 -4.72 -19.80
CA CYS A 9 8.04 -3.40 -20.23
C CYS A 9 9.26 -2.47 -20.26
N ASN A 10 9.47 -1.80 -21.37
CA ASN A 10 10.36 -0.67 -21.49
C ASN A 10 9.56 0.65 -21.53
N ILE A 11 10.24 1.78 -21.70
CA ILE A 11 9.60 3.10 -21.74
C ILE A 11 8.65 3.23 -22.93
N ASP A 12 8.94 2.61 -24.06
CA ASP A 12 8.14 2.69 -25.30
C ASP A 12 6.83 1.88 -25.15
N ASP A 13 6.83 0.85 -24.31
CA ASP A 13 5.66 0.02 -24.03
C ASP A 13 4.65 0.69 -23.08
N LEU A 14 5.02 1.77 -22.39
CA LEU A 14 4.21 2.39 -21.34
C LEU A 14 2.80 2.75 -21.81
N LYS A 15 2.67 3.30 -23.01
CA LYS A 15 1.37 3.65 -23.56
C LYS A 15 0.47 2.43 -23.69
N LYS A 16 0.98 1.37 -24.30
CA LYS A 16 0.23 0.11 -24.54
C LYS A 16 -0.20 -0.56 -23.24
N VAL A 17 0.69 -0.58 -22.25
CA VAL A 17 0.41 -1.14 -20.92
C VAL A 17 -0.61 -0.29 -20.17
N THR A 18 -0.49 1.02 -20.22
CA THR A 18 -1.41 1.97 -19.57
C THR A 18 -2.82 1.85 -20.17
N ASP A 19 -2.93 1.77 -21.49
CA ASP A 19 -4.20 1.58 -22.17
C ASP A 19 -4.88 0.26 -21.76
N PHE A 20 -4.09 -0.82 -21.66
CA PHE A 20 -4.58 -2.11 -21.17
C PHE A 20 -5.09 -2.04 -19.73
N LEU A 21 -4.35 -1.40 -18.82
CA LEU A 21 -4.76 -1.24 -17.43
C LEU A 21 -6.02 -0.40 -17.32
N ASN A 22 -6.10 0.73 -18.01
CA ASN A 22 -7.27 1.62 -18.00
C ASN A 22 -8.53 0.91 -18.53
N LYS A 23 -8.39 0.11 -19.58
CA LYS A 23 -9.50 -0.67 -20.14
C LYS A 23 -10.07 -1.68 -19.15
N ASN A 24 -9.25 -2.26 -18.28
CA ASN A 24 -9.63 -3.41 -17.45
C ASN A 24 -9.88 -3.04 -15.98
N PHE A 25 -9.27 -1.95 -15.45
CA PHE A 25 -9.44 -1.52 -14.06
C PHE A 25 -10.44 -0.38 -13.85
N SER A 26 -10.84 0.32 -14.90
CA SER A 26 -11.68 1.52 -14.82
C SER A 26 -13.15 1.28 -14.45
N ILE A 27 -13.54 0.02 -14.20
CA ILE A 27 -14.94 -0.36 -14.07
C ILE A 27 -15.57 0.10 -12.75
N GLU A 28 -14.80 0.20 -11.67
CA GLU A 28 -15.34 0.55 -10.35
C GLU A 28 -15.09 2.01 -9.92
N ASP A 29 -14.08 2.67 -10.46
CA ASP A 29 -13.73 4.06 -10.13
C ASP A 29 -13.50 4.86 -11.41
N LYS A 30 -14.58 5.49 -11.93
CA LYS A 30 -14.57 6.27 -13.18
C LYS A 30 -13.54 7.41 -13.23
N ASP A 31 -13.00 7.79 -12.07
CA ASP A 31 -12.03 8.88 -11.94
C ASP A 31 -10.59 8.37 -11.79
N PHE A 32 -10.38 7.05 -11.77
CA PHE A 32 -9.04 6.48 -11.68
C PHE A 32 -8.53 6.12 -13.07
N PHE A 33 -7.48 6.81 -13.49
CA PHE A 33 -6.76 6.53 -14.73
C PHE A 33 -5.28 6.29 -14.45
N TRP A 34 -4.77 5.18 -14.97
CA TRP A 34 -3.34 4.94 -15.05
C TRP A 34 -2.71 5.94 -16.01
N LYS A 35 -1.70 6.68 -15.55
CA LYS A 35 -0.90 7.57 -16.38
C LYS A 35 0.47 6.94 -16.63
N GLN A 36 1.01 7.14 -17.82
CA GLN A 36 2.35 6.64 -18.17
C GLN A 36 3.41 7.16 -17.20
N GLU A 37 3.32 8.43 -16.82
CA GLU A 37 4.21 9.08 -15.87
C GLU A 37 4.20 8.40 -14.50
N ASN A 38 3.03 7.92 -14.06
CA ASN A 38 2.91 7.23 -12.77
C ASN A 38 3.61 5.87 -12.80
N ILE A 39 3.47 5.10 -13.88
CA ILE A 39 4.17 3.82 -14.06
C ILE A 39 5.68 4.08 -14.20
N LYS A 40 6.07 5.07 -15.01
CA LYS A 40 7.46 5.46 -15.18
C LYS A 40 8.11 5.85 -13.84
N LEU A 41 7.43 6.70 -13.07
CA LEU A 41 7.90 7.14 -11.77
C LEU A 41 8.04 5.96 -10.80
N LYS A 42 7.04 5.10 -10.75
CA LYS A 42 6.96 3.96 -9.83
C LYS A 42 8.04 2.91 -10.13
N ILE A 43 8.22 2.55 -11.39
CA ILE A 43 9.04 1.40 -11.79
C ILE A 43 10.47 1.84 -12.15
N PHE A 44 10.62 2.86 -12.98
CA PHE A 44 11.92 3.22 -13.55
C PHE A 44 12.63 4.32 -12.75
N ASN A 45 11.88 5.18 -12.06
CA ASN A 45 12.44 6.34 -11.37
C ASN A 45 12.29 6.25 -9.83
N SER A 46 12.15 5.05 -9.27
CA SER A 46 12.15 4.89 -7.82
C SER A 46 13.53 5.23 -7.24
N PRO A 47 13.61 6.06 -6.17
CA PRO A 47 14.88 6.44 -5.55
C PRO A 47 15.59 5.28 -4.85
N LYS A 48 14.91 4.14 -4.71
CA LYS A 48 15.43 2.96 -4.01
C LYS A 48 15.86 1.83 -4.95
N GLY A 49 15.77 2.06 -6.26
CA GLY A 49 16.21 1.15 -7.32
C GLY A 49 15.16 0.98 -8.43
N VAL A 50 15.62 0.55 -9.59
CA VAL A 50 14.75 0.27 -10.74
C VAL A 50 13.95 -0.99 -10.47
N GLY A 51 12.65 -0.90 -10.62
CA GLY A 51 11.72 -2.02 -10.49
C GLY A 51 11.62 -2.83 -11.79
N SER A 52 10.64 -3.74 -11.84
CA SER A 52 10.33 -4.50 -13.04
C SER A 52 8.83 -4.43 -13.33
N PHE A 53 8.49 -4.26 -14.59
CA PHE A 53 7.13 -4.39 -15.07
C PHE A 53 7.11 -5.39 -16.20
N ILE A 54 6.30 -6.44 -16.08
CA ILE A 54 6.18 -7.49 -17.09
C ILE A 54 4.74 -7.61 -17.58
N TYR A 55 4.57 -8.02 -18.81
CA TYR A 55 3.26 -8.29 -19.37
C TYR A 55 3.26 -9.53 -20.28
N GLY A 56 2.12 -10.22 -20.31
CA GLY A 56 1.87 -11.30 -21.24
C GLY A 56 1.28 -10.74 -22.54
N ILE A 57 1.79 -11.17 -23.69
CA ILE A 57 1.36 -10.70 -25.01
C ILE A 57 1.15 -11.87 -25.94
N THR A 58 0.06 -11.85 -26.70
CA THR A 58 -0.26 -12.83 -27.74
C THR A 58 0.46 -12.51 -29.05
N GLU A 59 0.49 -13.47 -29.98
CA GLU A 59 1.06 -13.30 -31.34
C GLU A 59 0.40 -12.16 -32.11
N ASP A 60 -0.90 -11.91 -31.89
CA ASP A 60 -1.64 -10.78 -32.44
C ASP A 60 -1.44 -9.48 -31.64
N ASN A 61 -0.35 -9.35 -30.89
CA ASN A 61 0.07 -8.18 -30.14
C ASN A 61 -0.93 -7.69 -29.07
N LYS A 62 -1.80 -8.54 -28.56
CA LYS A 62 -2.77 -8.20 -27.51
C LYS A 62 -2.19 -8.50 -26.13
N ILE A 63 -2.18 -7.50 -25.22
CA ILE A 63 -1.83 -7.73 -23.84
C ILE A 63 -2.94 -8.51 -23.13
N ILE A 64 -2.55 -9.54 -22.37
CA ILE A 64 -3.47 -10.46 -21.67
C ILE A 64 -3.24 -10.48 -20.15
N GLY A 65 -2.19 -9.86 -19.67
CA GLY A 65 -1.93 -9.73 -18.25
C GLY A 65 -0.70 -8.89 -17.97
N THR A 66 -0.64 -8.35 -16.77
CA THR A 66 0.45 -7.50 -16.26
C THR A 66 0.79 -7.87 -14.83
N ALA A 67 2.02 -7.59 -14.41
CA ALA A 67 2.45 -7.57 -13.02
C ALA A 67 3.70 -6.72 -12.87
N SER A 68 3.91 -6.13 -11.69
CA SER A 68 5.05 -5.27 -11.41
C SER A 68 5.74 -5.58 -10.09
N LEU A 69 7.01 -5.21 -9.99
CA LEU A 69 7.79 -5.09 -8.75
C LEU A 69 8.24 -3.65 -8.59
N THR A 70 7.86 -3.02 -7.49
CA THR A 70 8.36 -1.70 -7.08
C THR A 70 9.41 -1.88 -6.01
N ILE A 71 10.63 -1.39 -6.26
CA ILE A 71 11.73 -1.51 -5.30
C ILE A 71 11.52 -0.54 -4.14
N LYS A 72 11.68 -1.05 -2.93
CA LYS A 72 11.65 -0.29 -1.68
C LYS A 72 12.78 -0.75 -0.77
N ARG A 73 12.97 -0.04 0.34
CA ARG A 73 13.93 -0.38 1.36
C ARG A 73 13.24 -0.49 2.70
N LEU A 74 13.68 -1.43 3.50
CA LEU A 74 13.19 -1.70 4.85
C LEU A 74 14.34 -1.58 5.82
N VAL A 75 14.14 -0.87 6.93
CA VAL A 75 15.02 -0.99 8.09
C VAL A 75 14.56 -2.20 8.88
N TYR A 76 15.46 -3.15 9.11
CA TYR A 76 15.21 -4.34 9.89
C TYR A 76 16.43 -4.64 10.79
N ASN A 77 16.23 -4.72 12.10
CA ASN A 77 17.32 -4.88 13.09
C ASN A 77 18.46 -3.87 12.85
N ASN A 78 18.12 -2.61 12.64
CA ASN A 78 19.03 -1.49 12.35
C ASN A 78 19.87 -1.63 11.07
N LYS A 79 19.49 -2.52 10.17
CA LYS A 79 20.10 -2.68 8.85
C LYS A 79 19.11 -2.35 7.76
N GLU A 80 19.59 -1.70 6.73
CA GLU A 80 18.79 -1.46 5.52
C GLU A 80 18.85 -2.71 4.63
N ILE A 81 17.68 -3.22 4.23
CA ILE A 81 17.53 -4.34 3.32
C ILE A 81 16.69 -3.94 2.10
N LYS A 82 16.94 -4.59 0.98
CA LYS A 82 16.22 -4.36 -0.27
C LYS A 82 15.00 -5.25 -0.34
N ILE A 83 13.85 -4.65 -0.52
CA ILE A 83 12.57 -5.34 -0.65
C ILE A 83 11.84 -4.88 -1.89
N ALA A 84 10.84 -5.65 -2.34
CA ALA A 84 9.98 -5.25 -3.44
C ALA A 84 8.50 -5.43 -3.11
N GLU A 85 7.67 -4.51 -3.57
CA GLU A 85 6.23 -4.70 -3.59
C GLU A 85 5.79 -5.28 -4.92
N ILE A 86 5.00 -6.38 -4.86
CA ILE A 86 4.31 -6.91 -6.02
C ILE A 86 2.97 -6.20 -6.21
N GLY A 87 2.75 -5.65 -7.39
CA GLY A 87 1.56 -4.86 -7.69
C GLY A 87 1.14 -4.95 -9.15
N ASP A 88 0.16 -4.13 -9.55
CA ASP A 88 -0.37 -3.99 -10.92
C ASP A 88 -0.68 -5.33 -11.59
N THR A 89 -1.07 -6.32 -10.79
CA THR A 89 -1.34 -7.66 -11.27
C THR A 89 -2.77 -7.75 -11.78
N PHE A 90 -2.90 -7.85 -13.07
CA PHE A 90 -4.16 -8.08 -13.77
C PHE A 90 -3.98 -9.17 -14.81
N THR A 91 -4.99 -10.03 -14.99
CA THR A 91 -4.96 -11.06 -16.01
C THR A 91 -6.32 -11.24 -16.67
N ALA A 92 -6.32 -11.45 -17.98
CA ALA A 92 -7.49 -11.91 -18.71
C ALA A 92 -7.85 -13.35 -18.29
N GLN A 93 -9.03 -13.82 -18.65
CA GLN A 93 -9.42 -15.20 -18.35
C GLN A 93 -8.48 -16.19 -19.02
N SER A 94 -7.80 -17.01 -18.22
CA SER A 94 -6.73 -17.91 -18.66
C SER A 94 -7.16 -19.08 -19.58
N LYS A 95 -8.46 -19.40 -19.62
CA LYS A 95 -8.98 -20.55 -20.39
C LYS A 95 -8.78 -20.44 -21.90
N THR A 96 -8.47 -19.26 -22.44
CA THR A 96 -8.31 -18.99 -23.87
C THR A 96 -6.86 -18.89 -24.33
N TYR A 97 -5.88 -18.98 -23.43
CA TYR A 97 -4.47 -18.74 -23.73
C TYR A 97 -3.57 -19.86 -23.24
N ILE A 98 -2.58 -20.24 -24.06
CA ILE A 98 -1.53 -21.21 -23.73
C ILE A 98 -0.16 -20.57 -23.99
N ASP A 99 0.77 -20.75 -23.04
CA ASP A 99 2.18 -20.43 -23.22
C ASP A 99 2.97 -21.73 -23.44
N GLN A 100 3.29 -22.05 -24.68
CA GLN A 100 4.07 -23.24 -25.03
C GLN A 100 5.54 -23.11 -24.63
N ASN A 101 6.16 -21.95 -24.86
CA ASN A 101 7.59 -21.75 -24.61
C ASN A 101 7.92 -21.65 -23.11
N GLY A 102 7.02 -21.10 -22.33
CA GLY A 102 7.19 -20.99 -20.90
C GLY A 102 7.11 -22.30 -20.16
N TYR A 103 6.35 -23.26 -20.66
CA TYR A 103 6.25 -24.62 -20.10
C TYR A 103 7.60 -25.30 -20.07
N GLU A 104 8.33 -25.33 -21.19
CA GLU A 104 9.63 -25.98 -21.30
C GLU A 104 10.70 -25.29 -20.43
N LYS A 105 10.73 -23.97 -20.40
CA LYS A 105 11.66 -23.19 -19.55
C LYS A 105 11.51 -23.55 -18.07
N PHE A 106 10.26 -23.65 -17.57
CA PHE A 106 10.01 -24.01 -16.18
C PHE A 106 10.22 -25.49 -15.88
N LYS A 107 9.93 -26.35 -16.82
CA LYS A 107 10.22 -27.78 -16.72
C LYS A 107 11.73 -28.02 -16.56
N CYS A 108 12.56 -27.35 -17.36
CA CYS A 108 14.02 -27.41 -17.25
C CYS A 108 14.57 -26.89 -15.93
N LEU A 109 14.00 -25.79 -15.39
CA LEU A 109 14.43 -25.20 -14.13
C LEU A 109 14.08 -26.05 -12.90
N ASN A 110 13.02 -26.83 -12.97
CA ASN A 110 12.48 -27.62 -11.85
C ASN A 110 12.75 -29.14 -11.93
N ASN A 111 13.35 -29.64 -13.00
CA ASN A 111 13.61 -31.09 -13.18
C ASN A 111 14.60 -31.68 -12.15
N LYS A 112 15.15 -30.89 -11.25
CA LYS A 112 16.11 -31.38 -10.25
C LYS A 112 15.50 -31.97 -8.98
N ASN A 113 14.20 -31.72 -8.65
CA ASN A 113 13.60 -32.20 -7.39
C ASN A 113 12.05 -32.24 -7.41
N LEU A 114 11.42 -32.92 -8.36
CA LEU A 114 9.96 -33.15 -8.31
C LEU A 114 9.63 -34.43 -7.53
N ASN A 115 9.71 -34.37 -6.21
CA ASN A 115 9.40 -35.53 -5.37
C ASN A 115 8.02 -35.45 -4.67
N ASN A 116 7.12 -34.51 -5.05
CA ASN A 116 5.83 -34.35 -4.35
C ASN A 116 4.68 -33.98 -5.30
N ILE A 117 3.51 -34.58 -5.10
CA ILE A 117 2.23 -34.28 -5.78
C ILE A 117 1.86 -32.77 -5.67
N HIS A 118 2.32 -32.09 -4.62
CA HIS A 118 2.11 -30.66 -4.43
C HIS A 118 2.90 -29.82 -5.45
N ASP A 119 4.11 -30.25 -5.79
CA ASP A 119 4.97 -29.56 -6.75
C ASP A 119 4.44 -29.70 -8.17
N GLU A 120 3.87 -30.86 -8.52
CA GLU A 120 3.21 -31.07 -9.82
C GLU A 120 1.98 -30.19 -10.00
N LYS A 121 1.13 -30.04 -8.97
CA LYS A 121 -0.04 -29.17 -9.01
C LYS A 121 0.36 -27.71 -9.15
N LYS A 122 1.44 -27.29 -8.48
CA LYS A 122 2.01 -25.93 -8.59
C LYS A 122 2.53 -25.66 -10.00
N LEU A 123 3.33 -26.58 -10.55
CA LEU A 123 3.83 -26.48 -11.92
C LEU A 123 2.70 -26.40 -12.93
N LEU A 124 1.68 -27.25 -12.78
CA LEU A 124 0.51 -27.23 -13.65
C LEU A 124 -0.23 -25.88 -13.59
N PHE A 125 -0.34 -25.28 -12.40
CA PHE A 125 -0.94 -23.96 -12.25
C PHE A 125 -0.11 -22.86 -12.91
N ILE A 126 1.20 -22.84 -12.67
CA ILE A 126 2.11 -21.89 -13.29
C ILE A 126 2.03 -21.98 -14.82
N ASN A 127 2.01 -23.18 -15.36
CA ASN A 127 1.97 -23.41 -16.80
C ASN A 127 0.65 -23.02 -17.47
N LYS A 128 -0.47 -23.23 -16.77
CA LYS A 128 -1.82 -22.97 -17.32
C LYS A 128 -2.39 -21.61 -16.94
N SER A 129 -1.67 -20.82 -16.13
CA SER A 129 -2.16 -19.56 -15.59
C SER A 129 -1.25 -18.40 -15.98
N ILE A 130 -1.81 -17.42 -16.68
CA ILE A 130 -1.14 -16.15 -16.97
C ILE A 130 -0.65 -15.50 -15.65
N PHE A 131 -1.50 -15.49 -14.63
CA PHE A 131 -1.16 -14.98 -13.31
C PHE A 131 0.05 -15.70 -12.69
N GLY A 132 0.04 -17.03 -12.68
CA GLY A 132 1.14 -17.83 -12.15
C GLY A 132 2.46 -17.54 -12.85
N ARG A 133 2.44 -17.46 -14.17
CA ARG A 133 3.62 -17.15 -15.00
C ARG A 133 4.19 -15.77 -14.71
N LEU A 134 3.34 -14.74 -14.66
CA LEU A 134 3.76 -13.38 -14.35
C LEU A 134 4.43 -13.30 -12.97
N VAL A 135 3.83 -13.90 -11.95
CA VAL A 135 4.38 -13.87 -10.59
C VAL A 135 5.70 -14.64 -10.48
N GLU A 136 5.81 -15.81 -11.09
CA GLU A 136 7.07 -16.59 -11.06
C GLU A 136 8.20 -15.87 -11.80
N GLU A 137 7.93 -15.23 -12.94
CA GLU A 137 8.94 -14.42 -13.63
C GLU A 137 9.43 -13.25 -12.75
N LEU A 138 8.51 -12.58 -12.03
CA LEU A 138 8.90 -11.52 -11.09
C LEU A 138 9.75 -12.06 -9.93
N LYS A 139 9.48 -13.26 -9.41
CA LYS A 139 10.32 -13.88 -8.37
C LYS A 139 11.74 -14.16 -8.89
N ILE A 140 11.87 -14.64 -10.14
CA ILE A 140 13.17 -14.86 -10.76
C ILE A 140 13.94 -13.53 -10.88
N LYS A 141 13.28 -12.48 -11.36
CA LYS A 141 13.89 -11.15 -11.46
C LYS A 141 14.30 -10.61 -10.10
N ALA A 142 13.44 -10.75 -9.09
CA ALA A 142 13.74 -10.33 -7.72
C ALA A 142 14.98 -11.05 -7.15
N LYS A 143 15.09 -12.36 -7.40
CA LYS A 143 16.26 -13.16 -6.97
C LYS A 143 17.55 -12.67 -7.62
N ASN A 144 17.49 -12.26 -8.88
CA ASN A 144 18.66 -11.77 -9.62
C ASN A 144 19.06 -10.34 -9.27
N THR A 145 18.29 -9.64 -8.43
CA THR A 145 18.51 -8.23 -8.04
C THR A 145 18.73 -8.04 -6.54
N ASP A 146 19.14 -9.06 -5.82
CA ASP A 146 19.44 -9.05 -4.37
C ASP A 146 18.27 -8.54 -3.50
N ILE A 147 17.05 -8.91 -3.87
CA ILE A 147 15.86 -8.63 -3.08
C ILE A 147 15.69 -9.73 -2.04
N ASP A 148 15.60 -9.34 -0.76
CA ASP A 148 15.41 -10.30 0.35
C ASP A 148 13.96 -10.73 0.52
N LEU A 149 13.00 -9.85 0.21
CA LEU A 149 11.58 -10.02 0.45
C LEU A 149 10.73 -9.39 -0.66
N ILE A 150 9.79 -10.18 -1.18
CA ILE A 150 8.65 -9.63 -1.94
C ILE A 150 7.44 -9.56 -1.00
N TYR A 151 6.76 -8.43 -0.96
CA TYR A 151 5.50 -8.30 -0.23
C TYR A 151 4.39 -7.74 -1.14
N GLY A 152 3.15 -7.89 -0.73
CA GLY A 152 2.01 -7.33 -1.46
C GLY A 152 0.73 -7.34 -0.63
N THR A 153 -0.25 -6.55 -1.07
CA THR A 153 -1.59 -6.52 -0.50
C THR A 153 -2.55 -7.24 -1.44
N ALA A 154 -2.79 -8.53 -1.16
CA ALA A 154 -3.64 -9.35 -2.00
C ALA A 154 -5.13 -9.08 -1.77
N ASN A 155 -5.91 -8.93 -2.83
CA ASN A 155 -7.36 -8.89 -2.75
C ASN A 155 -7.94 -10.30 -2.52
N SER A 156 -9.24 -10.40 -2.26
CA SER A 156 -9.93 -11.68 -2.01
C SER A 156 -9.76 -12.69 -3.15
N ASN A 157 -9.74 -12.22 -4.39
CA ASN A 157 -9.69 -13.09 -5.58
C ASN A 157 -8.29 -13.66 -5.81
N SER A 158 -7.23 -12.90 -5.55
CA SER A 158 -5.84 -13.30 -5.78
C SER A 158 -5.18 -13.96 -4.57
N SER A 159 -5.69 -13.71 -3.37
CA SER A 159 -5.09 -14.17 -2.10
C SER A 159 -4.89 -15.68 -2.06
N SER A 160 -5.89 -16.48 -2.47
CA SER A 160 -5.80 -17.95 -2.50
C SER A 160 -4.69 -18.43 -3.46
N SER A 161 -4.55 -17.82 -4.61
CA SER A 161 -3.51 -18.18 -5.59
C SER A 161 -2.10 -17.88 -5.06
N TYR A 162 -1.90 -16.72 -4.44
CA TYR A 162 -0.63 -16.38 -3.82
C TYR A 162 -0.24 -17.36 -2.70
N LEU A 163 -1.18 -17.65 -1.80
CA LEU A 163 -0.90 -18.46 -0.60
C LEU A 163 -0.78 -19.95 -0.90
N ASN A 164 -1.71 -20.50 -1.70
CA ASN A 164 -1.82 -21.94 -1.86
C ASN A 164 -1.03 -22.48 -3.07
N ARG A 165 -0.62 -21.61 -4.01
CA ARG A 165 0.00 -22.06 -5.27
C ARG A 165 1.34 -21.39 -5.58
N LEU A 166 1.60 -20.21 -5.01
CA LEU A 166 2.80 -19.40 -5.30
C LEU A 166 3.69 -19.19 -4.07
N GLU A 167 3.50 -20.00 -3.00
CA GLU A 167 4.36 -20.04 -1.81
C GLU A 167 4.49 -18.72 -1.04
N PHE A 168 3.59 -17.79 -1.27
CA PHE A 168 3.50 -16.65 -0.39
C PHE A 168 2.93 -17.07 0.96
N ILE A 169 3.37 -16.43 2.02
CA ILE A 169 2.81 -16.63 3.34
C ILE A 169 2.04 -15.38 3.77
N ARG A 170 1.04 -15.57 4.62
CA ARG A 170 0.29 -14.45 5.21
C ARG A 170 1.08 -13.86 6.37
N ALA A 171 1.02 -12.54 6.55
CA ALA A 171 1.49 -11.90 7.77
C ALA A 171 0.70 -12.41 8.98
N ASN A 172 1.35 -13.20 9.84
CA ASN A 172 0.67 -13.87 10.97
C ASN A 172 0.52 -12.95 12.19
N LYS A 173 1.43 -12.00 12.36
CA LYS A 173 1.44 -11.07 13.49
C LYS A 173 1.23 -9.65 12.97
N ASN A 174 0.47 -8.84 13.69
CA ASN A 174 0.15 -7.45 13.35
C ASN A 174 -0.60 -7.32 12.01
N GLU A 175 -1.84 -7.79 12.01
CA GLU A 175 -2.75 -7.65 10.87
C GLU A 175 -2.89 -6.20 10.44
N VAL A 176 -2.74 -5.93 9.16
CA VAL A 176 -3.11 -4.63 8.59
C VAL A 176 -4.62 -4.54 8.52
N ASN A 177 -5.17 -3.47 9.06
CA ASN A 177 -6.61 -3.22 9.03
C ASN A 177 -6.91 -1.87 8.39
N GLU A 178 -8.02 -1.80 7.69
CA GLU A 178 -8.60 -0.54 7.26
C GLU A 178 -9.49 -0.01 8.40
N TYR A 179 -9.27 1.25 8.73
CA TYR A 179 -10.03 1.99 9.72
C TYR A 179 -10.73 3.18 9.08
N PHE A 180 -11.91 3.49 9.61
CA PHE A 180 -12.60 4.75 9.35
C PHE A 180 -12.64 5.57 10.62
N PHE A 181 -12.35 6.87 10.50
CA PHE A 181 -12.66 7.81 11.58
C PHE A 181 -14.17 8.06 11.60
N ILE A 182 -14.78 7.99 12.78
CA ILE A 182 -16.22 8.15 12.92
C ILE A 182 -16.59 9.62 12.71
N THR A 183 -17.15 9.92 11.55
CA THR A 183 -17.73 11.19 11.17
C THR A 183 -19.24 11.04 11.03
N THR A 184 -19.98 12.15 11.10
CA THR A 184 -21.42 12.12 10.84
C THR A 184 -21.73 11.56 9.47
N LYS A 185 -20.94 11.90 8.46
CA LYS A 185 -21.13 11.37 7.10
C LYS A 185 -20.93 9.86 6.98
N LEU A 186 -20.03 9.28 7.76
CA LEU A 186 -19.88 7.83 7.85
C LEU A 186 -21.12 7.18 8.49
N ILE A 187 -21.65 7.80 9.55
CA ILE A 187 -22.87 7.32 10.23
C ILE A 187 -24.05 7.39 9.27
N GLU A 188 -24.25 8.49 8.57
CA GLU A 188 -25.31 8.63 7.55
C GLU A 188 -25.24 7.55 6.47
N LYS A 189 -24.04 7.28 5.97
CA LYS A 189 -23.84 6.30 4.91
C LYS A 189 -24.10 4.86 5.36
N ARG A 190 -23.77 4.54 6.61
CA ARG A 190 -23.95 3.19 7.15
C ARG A 190 -25.31 2.91 7.74
N PHE A 191 -25.94 3.94 8.30
CA PHE A 191 -27.20 3.83 9.01
C PHE A 191 -28.21 4.81 8.42
N GLU A 192 -28.75 4.49 7.24
CA GLU A 192 -29.71 5.36 6.55
C GLU A 192 -30.90 5.76 7.44
N LYS A 193 -31.33 4.86 8.33
CA LYS A 193 -32.39 5.12 9.31
C LYS A 193 -32.04 6.23 10.31
N LEU A 194 -30.74 6.48 10.55
CA LEU A 194 -30.28 7.53 11.48
C LEU A 194 -30.13 8.91 10.81
N LYS A 195 -30.36 9.04 9.50
CA LYS A 195 -30.33 10.34 8.80
C LYS A 195 -31.23 11.38 9.46
N LYS A 196 -32.40 10.96 9.97
CA LYS A 196 -33.37 11.86 10.62
C LYS A 196 -32.90 12.37 12.00
N ILE A 197 -31.92 11.69 12.62
CA ILE A 197 -31.44 12.00 13.97
C ILE A 197 -30.09 12.77 13.92
N ASN A 198 -29.57 13.03 12.73
CA ASN A 198 -28.26 13.67 12.54
C ASN A 198 -28.10 15.02 13.22
N PHE A 199 -29.19 15.76 13.36
CA PHE A 199 -29.21 17.04 14.08
C PHE A 199 -28.73 16.89 15.54
N PHE A 200 -29.01 15.76 16.17
CA PHE A 200 -28.58 15.47 17.55
C PHE A 200 -27.21 14.77 17.62
N ILE A 201 -26.86 13.97 16.62
CA ILE A 201 -25.61 13.19 16.63
C ILE A 201 -24.38 14.09 16.51
N ASN A 202 -24.43 15.10 15.68
CA ASN A 202 -23.32 16.03 15.44
C ASN A 202 -22.86 16.79 16.69
N PRO A 203 -23.75 17.47 17.43
CA PRO A 203 -23.40 18.14 18.69
C PRO A 203 -22.86 17.16 19.73
N SER A 204 -23.51 15.98 19.87
CA SER A 204 -23.13 14.97 20.86
C SER A 204 -21.74 14.40 20.61
N LEU A 205 -21.38 14.04 19.37
CA LEU A 205 -20.03 13.60 19.05
C LEU A 205 -18.99 14.69 19.32
N ASN A 206 -19.30 15.94 19.00
CA ASN A 206 -18.41 17.08 19.28
C ASN A 206 -18.17 17.26 20.78
N VAL A 207 -19.20 17.14 21.59
CA VAL A 207 -19.11 17.24 23.06
C VAL A 207 -18.25 16.10 23.60
N ILE A 208 -18.52 14.87 23.18
CA ILE A 208 -17.75 13.68 23.61
C ILE A 208 -16.27 13.86 23.27
N TYR A 209 -15.95 14.25 22.03
CA TYR A 209 -14.58 14.47 21.62
C TYR A 209 -13.88 15.61 22.38
N ASN A 210 -14.60 16.73 22.59
CA ASN A 210 -14.05 17.87 23.32
C ASN A 210 -13.77 17.51 24.78
N LEU A 211 -14.70 16.85 25.45
CA LEU A 211 -14.55 16.44 26.85
C LEU A 211 -13.39 15.44 26.99
N TYR A 212 -13.36 14.42 26.15
CA TYR A 212 -12.30 13.40 26.19
C TYR A 212 -10.91 14.01 26.09
N PHE A 213 -10.69 14.95 25.14
CA PHE A 213 -9.38 15.54 24.92
C PHE A 213 -9.06 16.74 25.82
N LYS A 214 -10.06 17.45 26.36
CA LYS A 214 -9.84 18.55 27.30
C LYS A 214 -9.15 18.10 28.58
N PHE A 215 -9.49 16.90 29.06
CA PHE A 215 -8.92 16.35 30.29
C PHE A 215 -7.58 15.61 30.10
N LEU A 216 -7.23 15.25 28.87
CA LEU A 216 -6.10 14.36 28.65
C LEU A 216 -4.79 15.07 28.33
N ILE A 217 -4.83 16.32 27.81
CA ILE A 217 -3.64 16.95 27.23
C ILE A 217 -3.66 18.48 27.40
N ASN A 218 -2.53 19.01 27.84
CA ASN A 218 -2.28 20.46 27.79
C ASN A 218 -2.09 20.91 26.34
N GLN A 219 -3.12 21.56 25.79
CA GLN A 219 -3.25 21.86 24.36
C GLN A 219 -2.28 22.91 23.83
N ASN A 220 -1.77 23.78 24.70
CA ASN A 220 -0.97 24.96 24.31
C ASN A 220 0.47 24.62 23.86
N LYS A 221 0.88 23.37 23.98
CA LYS A 221 2.24 22.91 23.66
C LYS A 221 2.38 22.38 22.21
N PHE A 222 1.29 22.35 21.44
CA PHE A 222 1.28 21.71 20.13
C PHE A 222 0.94 22.68 19.01
N ASN A 223 1.70 22.62 17.92
CA ASN A 223 1.46 23.37 16.69
C ASN A 223 1.33 22.43 15.49
N ILE A 224 0.38 22.70 14.59
CA ILE A 224 0.14 21.96 13.36
C ILE A 224 0.46 22.85 12.18
N ARG A 225 1.43 22.45 11.36
CA ARG A 225 1.83 23.17 10.16
C ARG A 225 1.54 22.32 8.92
N CYS A 226 0.91 22.94 7.90
CA CYS A 226 0.81 22.35 6.56
C CYS A 226 2.14 22.57 5.83
N VAL A 227 2.62 21.55 5.16
CA VAL A 227 3.79 21.64 4.29
C VAL A 227 3.34 22.19 2.94
N ASN A 228 3.80 23.39 2.59
CA ASN A 228 3.47 24.02 1.32
C ASN A 228 4.43 23.57 0.21
N GLU A 229 5.71 23.51 0.52
CA GLU A 229 6.78 23.21 -0.43
C GLU A 229 7.74 22.18 0.18
N ILE A 230 7.70 20.96 -0.33
CA ILE A 230 8.46 19.84 0.24
C ILE A 230 9.98 20.02 0.13
N GLN A 231 10.46 20.78 -0.85
CA GLN A 231 11.90 20.98 -1.06
C GLN A 231 12.60 21.65 0.13
N TYR A 232 11.88 22.48 0.90
CA TYR A 232 12.44 23.15 2.07
C TYR A 232 12.37 22.31 3.35
N GLU A 233 11.80 21.12 3.29
CA GLU A 233 11.56 20.28 4.46
C GLU A 233 12.53 19.09 4.57
N LYS A 234 13.55 19.04 3.73
CA LYS A 234 14.45 17.88 3.64
C LYS A 234 15.07 17.52 4.99
N ASP A 235 15.74 18.49 5.62
CA ASP A 235 16.46 18.24 6.86
C ASP A 235 15.52 17.88 8.01
N ILE A 236 14.33 18.49 8.05
CA ILE A 236 13.31 18.19 9.05
C ILE A 236 12.79 16.77 8.92
N ILE A 237 12.52 16.32 7.69
CA ILE A 237 12.03 14.96 7.41
C ILE A 237 13.13 13.94 7.72
N ASP A 238 14.36 14.17 7.23
CA ASP A 238 15.46 13.23 7.42
C ASP A 238 15.86 13.13 8.89
N ASN A 239 15.91 14.23 9.65
CA ASN A 239 16.17 14.21 11.09
C ASN A 239 15.09 13.45 11.85
N PHE A 240 13.81 13.69 11.53
CA PHE A 240 12.72 12.94 12.15
C PHE A 240 12.80 11.45 11.81
N TRP A 241 13.07 11.10 10.54
CA TRP A 241 13.24 9.72 10.10
C TRP A 241 14.39 9.04 10.81
N ASN A 242 15.53 9.69 10.94
CA ASN A 242 16.70 9.15 11.63
C ASN A 242 16.42 8.82 13.10
N GLU A 243 15.66 9.67 13.82
CA GLU A 243 15.22 9.34 15.18
C GLU A 243 14.23 8.18 15.24
N TYR A 244 13.38 8.04 14.19
CA TYR A 244 12.31 7.06 14.15
C TYR A 244 12.79 5.66 13.76
N GLN A 245 13.67 5.54 12.78
CA GLN A 245 14.08 4.27 12.17
C GLN A 245 14.72 3.30 13.16
N PHE A 246 15.47 3.78 14.11
CA PHE A 246 16.16 2.93 15.11
C PHE A 246 15.20 2.17 16.05
N LYS A 247 13.93 2.51 16.05
CA LYS A 247 12.94 1.91 16.96
C LYS A 247 12.01 0.91 16.27
N ASN A 248 12.05 0.82 14.93
CA ASN A 248 11.02 0.12 14.18
C ASN A 248 11.56 -0.60 12.95
N ASP A 249 11.12 -1.84 12.75
CA ASP A 249 11.31 -2.57 11.48
C ASP A 249 10.25 -2.10 10.48
N THR A 250 10.58 -1.10 9.66
CA THR A 250 9.60 -0.44 8.79
C THR A 250 10.20 0.02 7.46
N ILE A 251 9.34 0.20 6.46
CA ILE A 251 9.74 0.76 5.16
C ILE A 251 10.33 2.15 5.37
N ILE A 252 11.45 2.43 4.71
CA ILE A 252 12.15 3.71 4.79
C ILE A 252 11.25 4.82 4.27
N ARG A 253 11.16 5.89 5.06
CA ARG A 253 10.37 7.09 4.79
C ARG A 253 11.21 8.36 4.91
N ASP A 254 12.42 8.33 4.35
CA ASP A 254 13.28 9.51 4.21
C ASP A 254 12.66 10.54 3.25
N TYR A 255 13.28 11.70 3.17
CA TYR A 255 12.83 12.77 2.27
C TYR A 255 12.68 12.31 0.82
N ASN A 256 13.64 11.52 0.29
CA ASN A 256 13.60 11.06 -1.09
C ASN A 256 12.40 10.14 -1.35
N PHE A 257 12.09 9.24 -0.40
CA PHE A 257 10.90 8.40 -0.49
C PHE A 257 9.62 9.23 -0.45
N ILE A 258 9.51 10.16 0.51
CA ILE A 258 8.32 11.02 0.67
C ILE A 258 8.10 11.88 -0.57
N LYS A 259 9.16 12.53 -1.08
CA LYS A 259 9.10 13.34 -2.30
C LYS A 259 8.65 12.53 -3.50
N TRP A 260 9.30 11.38 -3.73
CA TRP A 260 8.96 10.48 -4.82
C TRP A 260 7.54 9.96 -4.74
N ARG A 261 7.13 9.51 -3.55
CA ARG A 261 5.86 8.80 -3.38
C ARG A 261 4.64 9.71 -3.43
N TYR A 262 4.76 10.93 -2.92
CA TYR A 262 3.60 11.80 -2.69
C TYR A 262 3.66 13.14 -3.41
N PHE A 263 4.81 13.71 -3.61
CA PHE A 263 4.91 15.08 -4.12
C PHE A 263 5.18 15.17 -5.63
N SER A 264 5.15 14.06 -6.32
CA SER A 264 5.00 14.00 -7.78
C SER A 264 3.56 14.27 -8.23
N ASP A 265 2.57 14.09 -7.35
CA ASP A 265 1.15 14.38 -7.57
C ASP A 265 0.67 15.50 -6.63
N LYS A 266 0.04 16.55 -7.18
CA LYS A 266 -0.47 17.72 -6.43
C LYS A 266 -1.65 17.40 -5.49
N ASN A 267 -2.21 16.20 -5.56
CA ASN A 267 -3.37 15.81 -4.76
C ASN A 267 -3.04 15.43 -3.32
N TYR A 268 -1.74 15.34 -2.96
CA TYR A 268 -1.32 15.01 -1.61
C TYR A 268 -1.04 16.26 -0.79
N LYS A 269 -1.37 16.19 0.49
CA LYS A 269 -1.07 17.20 1.50
C LYS A 269 -0.34 16.56 2.67
N MET A 270 0.71 17.22 3.15
CA MET A 270 1.45 16.79 4.32
C MET A 270 1.29 17.78 5.46
N TYR A 271 1.14 17.27 6.67
CA TYR A 271 1.02 18.07 7.88
C TYR A 271 2.00 17.57 8.93
N PHE A 272 2.68 18.53 9.56
CA PHE A 272 3.58 18.29 10.66
C PHE A 272 2.92 18.66 11.99
N LEU A 273 3.17 17.83 13.01
CA LEU A 273 2.87 18.14 14.40
C LEU A 273 4.15 18.45 15.15
N TYR A 274 4.22 19.64 15.69
CA TYR A 274 5.29 20.06 16.58
C TYR A 274 4.80 20.06 18.04
N LYS A 275 5.70 19.64 18.94
CA LYS A 275 5.60 19.87 20.38
C LYS A 275 6.72 20.82 20.76
N LYS A 276 6.35 22.09 21.11
CA LYS A 276 7.28 23.20 21.10
C LYS A 276 7.87 23.33 19.67
N GLU A 277 9.19 23.23 19.50
CA GLU A 277 9.88 23.33 18.22
C GLU A 277 10.23 21.97 17.60
N LYS A 278 10.06 20.88 18.33
CA LYS A 278 10.41 19.52 17.85
C LYS A 278 9.27 18.90 17.05
N LEU A 279 9.57 18.44 15.84
CA LEU A 279 8.67 17.58 15.05
C LEU A 279 8.48 16.24 15.77
N ILE A 280 7.24 15.86 16.06
CA ILE A 280 6.91 14.61 16.77
C ILE A 280 6.01 13.69 15.99
N SER A 281 5.40 14.16 14.90
CA SER A 281 4.56 13.35 14.03
C SER A 281 4.32 14.03 12.68
N TRP A 282 4.03 13.24 11.65
CA TRP A 282 3.44 13.73 10.42
C TRP A 282 2.25 12.90 9.96
N ILE A 283 1.44 13.50 9.09
CA ILE A 283 0.33 12.86 8.38
C ILE A 283 0.38 13.30 6.93
N ILE A 284 0.28 12.35 6.00
CA ILE A 284 0.13 12.59 4.56
C ILE A 284 -1.23 12.06 4.13
N LEU A 285 -1.96 12.88 3.41
CA LEU A 285 -3.31 12.54 2.96
C LEU A 285 -3.55 12.90 1.50
N LYS A 286 -4.54 12.23 0.92
CA LYS A 286 -5.11 12.50 -0.39
C LYS A 286 -6.58 12.85 -0.25
N GLU A 287 -7.01 13.92 -0.90
CA GLU A 287 -8.39 14.36 -0.92
C GLU A 287 -9.04 14.04 -2.27
N LYS A 288 -10.26 13.53 -2.23
CA LYS A 288 -11.09 13.33 -3.42
C LYS A 288 -12.49 13.89 -3.15
N ASN A 289 -12.93 14.82 -3.99
CA ASN A 289 -14.30 15.32 -3.94
C ASN A 289 -15.21 14.31 -4.64
N LEU A 290 -16.23 13.86 -3.93
CA LEU A 290 -17.32 13.05 -4.45
C LEU A 290 -18.59 13.91 -4.47
N TYR A 291 -19.53 13.60 -5.36
CA TYR A 291 -20.74 14.44 -5.58
C TYR A 291 -21.42 14.97 -4.31
N LYS A 292 -21.47 14.17 -3.23
CA LYS A 292 -22.17 14.54 -1.98
C LYS A 292 -21.27 14.69 -0.75
N PHE A 293 -19.98 14.40 -0.84
CA PHE A 293 -19.06 14.44 0.29
C PHE A 293 -17.60 14.40 -0.18
N LYS A 294 -16.70 14.73 0.71
CA LYS A 294 -15.26 14.60 0.50
C LYS A 294 -14.76 13.27 1.09
N LYS A 295 -14.04 12.49 0.29
CA LYS A 295 -13.28 11.34 0.78
C LYS A 295 -11.84 11.77 1.07
N ILE A 296 -11.36 11.48 2.27
CA ILE A 296 -10.00 11.73 2.71
C ILE A 296 -9.35 10.41 3.02
N THR A 297 -8.30 10.10 2.31
CA THR A 297 -7.48 8.91 2.57
C THR A 297 -6.18 9.37 3.24
N ILE A 298 -5.95 8.95 4.48
CA ILE A 298 -4.67 9.14 5.13
C ILE A 298 -3.74 8.06 4.58
N CYS A 299 -2.81 8.52 3.74
CA CYS A 299 -1.92 7.63 3.00
C CYS A 299 -0.74 7.19 3.83
N ASP A 300 -0.20 8.09 4.65
CA ASP A 300 0.91 7.78 5.53
C ASP A 300 0.87 8.61 6.82
N PHE A 301 1.42 8.06 7.89
CA PHE A 301 1.63 8.76 9.14
C PHE A 301 2.73 8.06 9.96
N LEU A 302 3.52 8.85 10.64
CA LEU A 302 4.49 8.40 11.62
C LEU A 302 4.43 9.28 12.87
N TYR A 303 4.78 8.72 14.04
CA TYR A 303 4.81 9.45 15.30
C TYR A 303 5.89 8.94 16.25
N CYS A 304 6.59 9.87 16.90
CA CYS A 304 7.55 9.66 17.97
C CYS A 304 7.04 10.12 19.34
N CYS A 305 5.75 10.41 19.44
CA CYS A 305 5.09 10.87 20.66
C CYS A 305 4.27 9.74 21.32
N SER A 306 3.70 10.01 22.49
CA SER A 306 2.79 9.06 23.15
C SER A 306 1.51 8.83 22.34
N LYS A 307 0.86 7.68 22.54
CA LYS A 307 -0.43 7.35 21.93
C LYS A 307 -1.47 8.44 22.14
N LYS A 308 -1.55 9.00 23.35
CA LYS A 308 -2.51 10.06 23.70
C LYS A 308 -2.23 11.34 22.91
N GLU A 309 -0.97 11.74 22.78
CA GLU A 309 -0.57 12.91 22.00
C GLU A 309 -0.87 12.73 20.51
N PHE A 310 -0.61 11.54 19.96
CA PHE A 310 -0.93 11.25 18.56
C PHE A 310 -2.44 11.26 18.29
N LEU A 311 -3.25 10.63 19.15
CA LEU A 311 -4.72 10.66 19.04
C LEU A 311 -5.27 12.09 19.13
N PHE A 312 -4.73 12.87 20.05
CA PHE A 312 -5.12 14.27 20.18
C PHE A 312 -4.78 15.09 18.92
N PHE A 313 -3.58 14.90 18.37
CA PHE A 313 -3.18 15.51 17.12
C PHE A 313 -4.13 15.13 15.98
N PHE A 314 -4.36 13.83 15.83
CA PHE A 314 -5.23 13.29 14.81
C PHE A 314 -6.64 13.91 14.91
N TYR A 315 -7.19 13.95 16.11
CA TYR A 315 -8.47 14.59 16.35
C TYR A 315 -8.49 16.09 16.06
N LYS A 316 -7.54 16.86 16.60
CA LYS A 316 -7.46 18.31 16.34
C LYS A 316 -7.31 18.63 14.86
N PHE A 317 -6.45 17.88 14.19
CA PHE A 317 -6.22 17.98 12.77
C PHE A 317 -7.51 17.74 11.97
N LEU A 318 -8.20 16.65 12.25
CA LEU A 318 -9.44 16.30 11.56
C LEU A 318 -10.54 17.31 11.86
N LYS A 319 -10.69 17.75 13.10
CA LYS A 319 -11.69 18.75 13.49
C LYS A 319 -11.48 20.09 12.79
N LYS A 320 -10.24 20.58 12.73
CA LYS A 320 -9.92 21.88 12.11
C LYS A 320 -10.17 21.86 10.59
N ASN A 321 -9.88 20.75 9.93
CA ASN A 321 -9.78 20.71 8.47
C ASN A 321 -10.92 19.95 7.79
N TYR A 322 -11.55 18.97 8.46
CA TYR A 322 -12.34 17.93 7.72
C TYR A 322 -13.61 17.45 8.41
N TYR A 323 -13.99 17.98 9.54
CA TYR A 323 -15.02 17.37 10.39
C TYR A 323 -16.42 17.25 9.76
N GLN A 324 -16.78 18.16 8.84
CA GLN A 324 -18.11 18.17 8.23
C GLN A 324 -18.06 17.60 6.80
N ASN A 325 -19.05 16.75 6.45
CA ASN A 325 -19.24 16.19 5.11
C ASN A 325 -18.05 15.40 4.53
N CYS A 326 -17.28 14.71 5.35
CA CYS A 326 -16.20 13.85 4.86
C CYS A 326 -16.28 12.42 5.39
N ILE A 327 -15.71 11.50 4.63
CA ILE A 327 -15.38 10.13 5.04
C ILE A 327 -13.86 10.02 5.06
N ILE A 328 -13.30 9.58 6.19
CA ILE A 328 -11.85 9.50 6.39
C ILE A 328 -11.47 8.06 6.63
N ASN A 329 -10.56 7.52 5.81
CA ASN A 329 -10.06 6.17 5.96
C ASN A 329 -8.52 6.10 5.94
N PHE A 330 -7.98 5.06 6.54
CA PHE A 330 -6.55 4.75 6.56
C PHE A 330 -6.29 3.27 6.83
N TRP A 331 -5.08 2.80 6.55
CA TRP A 331 -4.62 1.48 6.91
C TRP A 331 -3.58 1.55 8.02
N SER A 332 -3.59 0.58 8.92
CA SER A 332 -2.57 0.47 9.96
C SER A 332 -2.45 -0.95 10.49
N ASN A 333 -1.21 -1.33 10.81
CA ASN A 333 -0.88 -2.47 11.65
C ASN A 333 -0.16 -2.05 12.94
N THR A 334 -0.02 -0.74 13.15
CA THR A 334 0.48 -0.24 14.44
C THR A 334 -0.45 -0.68 15.55
N ASN A 335 0.12 -0.88 16.74
CA ASN A 335 -0.54 -1.37 17.95
C ASN A 335 -2.04 -1.07 17.97
N GLN A 336 -2.84 -2.12 17.78
CA GLN A 336 -4.30 -2.04 17.63
C GLN A 336 -5.00 -1.23 18.72
N ASP A 337 -4.35 -1.05 19.88
CA ASP A 337 -4.91 -0.31 21.01
C ASP A 337 -5.10 1.19 20.78
N ILE A 338 -4.31 1.82 19.87
CA ILE A 338 -4.55 3.23 19.51
C ILE A 338 -5.89 3.38 18.80
N PHE A 339 -6.20 2.45 17.91
CA PHE A 339 -7.39 2.51 17.06
C PHE A 339 -8.56 1.67 17.60
N LYS A 340 -8.43 1.07 18.79
CA LYS A 340 -9.54 0.48 19.54
C LYS A 340 -10.37 1.53 20.30
N SER A 341 -10.13 2.82 20.08
CA SER A 341 -10.92 3.88 20.71
C SER A 341 -12.29 4.02 20.05
N ILE A 342 -13.24 4.63 20.77
CA ILE A 342 -14.58 4.97 20.27
C ILE A 342 -14.60 5.85 19.02
N PHE A 343 -13.44 6.37 18.60
CA PHE A 343 -13.31 7.28 17.46
C PHE A 343 -13.11 6.58 16.12
N PHE A 344 -12.79 5.29 16.15
CA PHE A 344 -12.45 4.55 14.94
C PHE A 344 -13.32 3.32 14.76
N TYR A 345 -13.74 3.13 13.53
CA TYR A 345 -14.44 1.93 13.09
C TYR A 345 -13.48 1.07 12.25
N LYS A 346 -13.24 -0.17 12.72
CA LYS A 346 -12.49 -1.16 11.93
C LYS A 346 -13.41 -1.72 10.85
N ASN A 347 -13.02 -1.55 9.59
CA ASN A 347 -13.84 -1.95 8.44
C ASN A 347 -13.51 -3.38 7.97
N LYS A 348 -12.29 -3.56 7.48
CA LYS A 348 -11.85 -4.85 6.92
C LYS A 348 -10.39 -5.12 7.23
N LYS A 349 -10.02 -6.39 7.14
CA LYS A 349 -8.64 -6.85 7.17
C LYS A 349 -8.03 -6.75 5.77
N ILE A 350 -6.80 -6.28 5.69
CA ILE A 350 -6.00 -6.24 4.48
C ILE A 350 -5.08 -7.46 4.48
N ASN A 351 -5.12 -8.25 3.43
CA ASN A 351 -4.28 -9.44 3.30
C ASN A 351 -2.87 -9.03 2.87
N LEU A 352 -1.98 -8.81 3.85
CA LEU A 352 -0.57 -8.60 3.61
C LEU A 352 0.10 -9.97 3.45
N ILE A 353 0.80 -10.17 2.34
CA ILE A 353 1.48 -11.39 1.96
C ILE A 353 2.96 -11.17 1.75
N TYR A 354 3.76 -12.21 2.01
CA TYR A 354 5.22 -12.20 1.92
C TYR A 354 5.73 -13.40 1.13
N TYR A 355 6.77 -13.19 0.31
CA TYR A 355 7.59 -14.24 -0.28
C TYR A 355 9.06 -13.95 0.03
N PHE A 356 9.70 -14.86 0.74
CA PHE A 356 11.09 -14.70 1.19
C PHE A 356 12.04 -15.31 0.18
N LEU A 357 12.94 -14.49 -0.34
CA LEU A 357 14.06 -14.92 -1.18
C LEU A 357 15.26 -15.30 -0.33
N ASN A 358 15.45 -14.61 0.80
CA ASN A 358 16.47 -14.90 1.79
C ASN A 358 15.89 -15.77 2.93
N LYS A 359 16.39 -17.01 3.06
CA LYS A 359 15.89 -17.98 4.04
C LYS A 359 16.26 -17.60 5.49
N ASP A 360 17.41 -16.98 5.71
CA ASP A 360 17.85 -16.59 7.05
C ASP A 360 17.06 -15.37 7.52
N PHE A 361 16.73 -14.47 6.63
CA PHE A 361 15.81 -13.38 6.92
C PHE A 361 14.43 -13.90 7.33
N LYS A 362 13.91 -14.94 6.67
CA LYS A 362 12.61 -15.55 6.99
C LYS A 362 12.50 -16.03 8.43
N LYS A 363 13.57 -16.62 9.00
CA LYS A 363 13.56 -17.21 10.36
C LYS A 363 13.24 -16.19 11.44
N ASN A 364 13.70 -14.96 11.27
CA ASN A 364 13.66 -13.91 12.29
C ASN A 364 12.63 -12.82 11.97
N PHE A 365 12.10 -12.79 10.76
CA PHE A 365 11.18 -11.76 10.32
C PHE A 365 9.75 -12.03 10.82
N ASN A 366 9.18 -11.06 11.50
CA ASN A 366 7.80 -11.14 11.97
C ASN A 366 6.80 -10.45 11.03
N THR A 367 7.03 -9.17 10.75
CA THR A 367 6.18 -8.35 9.87
C THR A 367 6.81 -6.97 9.64
N ILE A 368 6.40 -6.29 8.58
CA ILE A 368 6.68 -4.85 8.39
C ILE A 368 5.84 -4.09 9.41
N LYS A 369 6.48 -3.35 10.32
CA LYS A 369 5.80 -2.49 11.30
C LYS A 369 5.36 -1.18 10.65
N ASN A 370 4.38 -0.52 11.26
CA ASN A 370 3.83 0.76 10.80
C ASN A 370 3.44 0.76 9.31
N PHE A 371 2.79 -0.32 8.89
CA PHE A 371 2.29 -0.46 7.53
C PHE A 371 1.07 0.45 7.31
N THR A 372 1.16 1.32 6.32
CA THR A 372 0.11 2.26 5.93
C THR A 372 -0.26 2.05 4.45
N ILE A 373 -1.27 2.76 3.97
CA ILE A 373 -1.60 2.73 2.53
C ILE A 373 -0.38 3.15 1.68
N GLY A 374 0.43 4.09 2.17
CA GLY A 374 1.65 4.55 1.48
C GLY A 374 2.75 3.51 1.34
N CYS A 375 2.73 2.47 2.19
CA CYS A 375 3.60 1.31 2.02
C CYS A 375 3.17 0.41 0.86
N SER A 376 1.92 0.54 0.43
CA SER A 376 1.34 -0.18 -0.70
C SER A 376 1.17 0.73 -1.91
N ASP A 377 1.21 0.15 -3.10
CA ASP A 377 0.97 0.87 -4.35
C ASP A 377 -0.51 1.18 -4.61
N ASN A 378 -1.40 0.82 -3.70
CA ASN A 378 -2.85 1.00 -3.81
C ASN A 378 -3.33 2.42 -3.42
N ILE A 379 -2.62 3.49 -3.83
CA ILE A 379 -3.00 4.87 -3.53
C ILE A 379 -3.59 5.54 -4.77
#